data_a9af61688d80498834f214532015f0a4
#
_entry.id   a9af61688d80498834f214532015f0a4
#
_cell.length_a   1.000
_cell.length_b   1.000
_cell.length_c   1.000
_cell.angle_alpha   90.00
_cell.angle_beta   90.00
_cell.angle_gamma   90.00
#
_symmetry.space_group_name_H-M   'P 1'
#
loop_
_entity.id
_entity.type
_entity.pdbx_description
1 polymer ?
#
loop_
_entity_poly.entity_id
_entity_poly.type
_entity_poly.pdbx_seq_one_letter_code
_entity_poly.pdbx_strand_id
1 'polypeptide(L)'
;MSTLKAHEKIIFEKLFDRGGYVLDFTDPTFSAFFREHHVAIDDPKYRFNGASKMKRLRAFWEIDPDTVVGRVLEAMLKYAEASEGIGDSEKKKAMVVVDRLAGRSSATPAPVSSEYDFLAKEYSHTNLVRLNIDAPFQQVIEQRIIEIHKSLKADAALAVIFLCGSTLEGLLLDAATKNSQPFNQANSAPKDKSGNAKQFHEWTLDSLINVAHEVGLLSLDIKKHSHSLKDFRNYIHPRQQAVQNFKPDAHTARICWQVLQAAIANLGGQRK
;
A
#
# COMPACT_ATOMS: atom_id res chain seq x y z
N MET A 1 21.80 -5.00 18.41
CA MET A 1 21.18 -5.67 17.26
C MET A 1 20.14 -4.73 16.68
N SER A 2 20.09 -4.62 15.37
CA SER A 2 19.11 -3.77 14.71
C SER A 2 17.72 -4.43 14.69
N THR A 3 16.68 -3.58 14.77
CA THR A 3 15.27 -3.98 14.62
C THR A 3 14.80 -3.97 13.16
N LEU A 4 15.74 -3.93 12.20
CA LEU A 4 15.45 -3.91 10.77
C LEU A 4 14.72 -5.19 10.34
N LYS A 5 13.48 -5.06 9.90
CA LYS A 5 12.59 -6.18 9.58
C LYS A 5 12.91 -6.78 8.20
N ALA A 6 12.53 -8.04 7.97
CA ALA A 6 12.82 -8.74 6.72
C ALA A 6 12.31 -8.00 5.48
N HIS A 7 11.10 -7.45 5.50
CA HIS A 7 10.54 -6.68 4.38
C HIS A 7 11.26 -5.34 4.16
N GLU A 8 11.80 -4.73 5.22
CA GLU A 8 12.58 -3.49 5.13
C GLU A 8 13.97 -3.78 4.52
N LYS A 9 14.59 -4.90 4.87
CA LYS A 9 15.84 -5.36 4.25
C LYS A 9 15.70 -5.48 2.72
N ILE A 10 14.54 -6.00 2.23
CA ILE A 10 14.25 -6.10 0.79
C ILE A 10 14.26 -4.73 0.10
N ILE A 11 13.79 -3.66 0.77
CA ILE A 11 13.84 -2.30 0.19
C ILE A 11 15.30 -1.89 -0.07
N PHE A 12 16.17 -2.06 0.93
CA PHE A 12 17.59 -1.70 0.81
C PHE A 12 18.36 -2.64 -0.12
N GLU A 13 18.01 -3.93 -0.16
CA GLU A 13 18.59 -4.86 -1.13
C GLU A 13 18.29 -4.45 -2.57
N LYS A 14 17.05 -4.10 -2.88
CA LYS A 14 16.68 -3.60 -4.22
C LYS A 14 17.41 -2.31 -4.59
N LEU A 15 17.67 -1.44 -3.61
CA LEU A 15 18.36 -0.17 -3.83
C LEU A 15 19.88 -0.34 -3.97
N PHE A 16 20.48 -1.31 -3.30
CA PHE A 16 21.94 -1.38 -3.19
C PHE A 16 22.59 -2.60 -3.85
N ASP A 17 21.87 -3.73 -4.02
CA ASP A 17 22.46 -4.95 -4.60
C ASP A 17 22.53 -4.86 -6.13
N ARG A 18 23.74 -5.04 -6.65
CA ARG A 18 24.05 -5.08 -8.07
C ARG A 18 24.68 -6.44 -8.41
N GLY A 19 23.92 -7.53 -8.17
CA GLY A 19 24.39 -8.88 -8.46
C GLY A 19 25.53 -9.36 -7.57
N GLY A 20 25.46 -9.03 -6.27
CA GLY A 20 26.48 -9.35 -5.26
C GLY A 20 27.48 -8.24 -4.99
N TYR A 21 27.46 -7.18 -5.81
CA TYR A 21 28.13 -5.91 -5.54
C TYR A 21 27.18 -4.98 -4.77
N VAL A 22 27.74 -4.00 -4.05
CA VAL A 22 26.95 -2.95 -3.36
C VAL A 22 27.20 -1.66 -4.13
N LEU A 23 26.17 -1.16 -4.81
CA LEU A 23 26.28 0.00 -5.72
C LEU A 23 27.54 -0.13 -6.60
N ASP A 24 28.24 0.94 -6.83
CA ASP A 24 29.52 0.98 -7.57
C ASP A 24 30.78 0.84 -6.69
N PHE A 25 30.60 0.52 -5.38
CA PHE A 25 31.72 0.39 -4.47
C PHE A 25 32.70 -0.70 -4.87
N THR A 26 33.98 -0.36 -4.90
CA THR A 26 35.10 -1.31 -4.82
C THR A 26 35.29 -1.77 -3.36
N ASP A 27 36.12 -2.78 -3.08
CA ASP A 27 36.40 -3.17 -1.70
C ASP A 27 37.08 -2.03 -0.89
N PRO A 28 38.09 -1.30 -1.42
CA PRO A 28 38.68 -0.18 -0.71
C PRO A 28 37.68 0.97 -0.44
N THR A 29 36.87 1.35 -1.42
CA THR A 29 35.91 2.45 -1.26
C THR A 29 34.75 2.08 -0.33
N PHE A 30 34.32 0.82 -0.34
CA PHE A 30 33.33 0.30 0.60
C PHE A 30 33.85 0.36 2.04
N SER A 31 35.08 -0.10 2.26
CA SER A 31 35.70 -0.05 3.59
C SER A 31 35.95 1.39 4.07
N ALA A 32 36.36 2.29 3.16
CA ALA A 32 36.54 3.70 3.46
C ALA A 32 35.21 4.37 3.86
N PHE A 33 34.15 4.14 3.09
CA PHE A 33 32.81 4.66 3.37
C PHE A 33 32.33 4.25 4.78
N PHE A 34 32.45 2.97 5.14
CA PHE A 34 32.03 2.51 6.47
C PHE A 34 32.91 3.10 7.60
N ARG A 35 34.19 3.30 7.34
CA ARG A 35 35.11 3.91 8.29
C ARG A 35 34.75 5.37 8.62
N GLU A 36 34.27 6.13 7.63
CA GLU A 36 33.75 7.49 7.83
C GLU A 36 32.57 7.51 8.81
N HIS A 37 31.84 6.40 8.87
CA HIS A 37 30.72 6.21 9.79
C HIS A 37 31.10 5.44 11.07
N HIS A 38 32.39 5.34 11.37
CA HIS A 38 32.93 4.65 12.55
C HIS A 38 32.55 3.15 12.62
N VAL A 39 32.46 2.49 11.48
CA VAL A 39 32.18 1.05 11.35
C VAL A 39 33.36 0.36 10.66
N ALA A 40 33.98 -0.62 11.33
CA ALA A 40 35.03 -1.45 10.73
C ALA A 40 34.40 -2.63 9.98
N ILE A 41 33.83 -2.39 8.79
CA ILE A 41 33.06 -3.38 8.02
C ILE A 41 33.89 -4.60 7.60
N ASP A 42 35.20 -4.52 7.67
CA ASP A 42 36.15 -5.61 7.37
C ASP A 42 36.40 -6.53 8.57
N ASP A 43 35.89 -6.20 9.75
CA ASP A 43 36.00 -7.03 10.95
C ASP A 43 35.42 -8.43 10.69
N PRO A 44 36.07 -9.50 11.16
CA PRO A 44 35.58 -10.88 11.04
C PRO A 44 34.15 -11.09 11.48
N LYS A 45 33.64 -10.31 12.44
CA LYS A 45 32.26 -10.38 12.91
C LYS A 45 31.21 -10.18 11.81
N TYR A 46 31.55 -9.46 10.72
CA TYR A 46 30.63 -9.23 9.60
C TYR A 46 30.78 -10.27 8.47
N ARG A 47 31.65 -11.27 8.62
CA ARG A 47 31.95 -12.27 7.59
C ARG A 47 31.33 -13.64 7.85
N PHE A 48 30.49 -13.80 8.87
CA PHE A 48 29.91 -15.10 9.24
C PHE A 48 29.04 -15.72 8.15
N ASN A 49 28.46 -14.92 7.24
CA ASN A 49 27.70 -15.37 6.06
C ASN A 49 28.53 -15.30 4.76
N GLY A 50 29.82 -14.96 4.83
CA GLY A 50 30.75 -14.84 3.72
C GLY A 50 31.31 -13.45 3.53
N ALA A 51 32.28 -13.29 2.60
CA ALA A 51 33.14 -12.12 2.50
C ALA A 51 32.71 -11.07 1.46
N SER A 52 31.68 -11.33 0.63
CA SER A 52 31.21 -10.33 -0.35
C SER A 52 30.66 -9.09 0.35
N LYS A 53 30.77 -7.93 -0.32
CA LYS A 53 30.27 -6.65 0.20
C LYS A 53 28.82 -6.73 0.65
N MET A 54 27.95 -7.34 -0.16
CA MET A 54 26.53 -7.49 0.18
C MET A 54 26.30 -8.41 1.39
N LYS A 55 27.09 -9.48 1.54
CA LYS A 55 27.02 -10.35 2.72
C LYS A 55 27.49 -9.63 3.98
N ARG A 56 28.56 -8.85 3.91
CA ARG A 56 29.02 -8.02 5.02
C ARG A 56 28.00 -6.93 5.40
N LEU A 57 27.35 -6.32 4.43
CA LEU A 57 26.29 -5.36 4.64
C LEU A 57 25.07 -5.98 5.36
N ARG A 58 24.65 -7.18 4.94
CA ARG A 58 23.57 -7.91 5.63
C ARG A 58 23.95 -8.27 7.07
N ALA A 59 25.18 -8.72 7.29
CA ALA A 59 25.69 -9.01 8.63
C ALA A 59 25.74 -7.74 9.53
N PHE A 60 26.14 -6.60 8.99
CA PHE A 60 26.09 -5.32 9.66
C PHE A 60 24.68 -4.96 10.11
N TRP A 61 23.66 -5.15 9.26
CA TRP A 61 22.25 -4.90 9.62
C TRP A 61 21.76 -5.79 10.78
N GLU A 62 22.37 -6.95 11.00
CA GLU A 62 21.98 -7.87 12.06
C GLU A 62 22.69 -7.61 13.37
N ILE A 63 23.94 -7.16 13.32
CA ILE A 63 24.81 -7.06 14.49
C ILE A 63 24.71 -5.69 15.16
N ASP A 64 24.73 -4.62 14.40
CA ASP A 64 24.86 -3.27 14.93
C ASP A 64 23.53 -2.68 15.44
N PRO A 65 23.55 -1.71 16.36
CA PRO A 65 22.33 -1.09 16.87
C PRO A 65 21.64 -0.19 15.84
N ASP A 66 20.34 0.02 16.00
CA ASP A 66 19.46 0.78 15.10
C ASP A 66 20.04 2.16 14.71
N THR A 67 20.56 2.90 15.68
CA THR A 67 21.12 4.24 15.46
C THR A 67 22.32 4.24 14.52
N VAL A 68 23.15 3.19 14.57
CA VAL A 68 24.32 3.05 13.70
C VAL A 68 23.87 2.59 12.32
N VAL A 69 23.00 1.58 12.27
CA VAL A 69 22.45 1.06 11.00
C VAL A 69 21.67 2.16 10.28
N GLY A 70 20.80 2.91 10.95
CA GLY A 70 20.04 4.01 10.37
C GLY A 70 20.92 5.10 9.78
N ARG A 71 21.97 5.52 10.51
CA ARG A 71 22.94 6.53 10.03
C ARG A 71 23.67 6.08 8.77
N VAL A 72 24.14 4.83 8.72
CA VAL A 72 24.86 4.28 7.55
C VAL A 72 23.89 4.13 6.37
N LEU A 73 22.68 3.63 6.59
CA LEU A 73 21.68 3.51 5.53
C LEU A 73 21.29 4.86 4.93
N GLU A 74 21.17 5.92 5.76
CA GLU A 74 20.93 7.28 5.27
C GLU A 74 22.07 7.78 4.37
N ALA A 75 23.31 7.56 4.79
CA ALA A 75 24.47 7.94 4.00
C ALA A 75 24.55 7.14 2.68
N MET A 76 24.24 5.85 2.71
CA MET A 76 24.18 5.01 1.50
C MET A 76 23.07 5.48 0.54
N LEU A 77 21.93 5.92 1.03
CA LEU A 77 20.87 6.49 0.19
C LEU A 77 21.33 7.78 -0.50
N LYS A 78 22.00 8.67 0.24
CA LYS A 78 22.58 9.91 -0.33
C LYS A 78 23.65 9.60 -1.38
N TYR A 79 24.47 8.60 -1.12
CA TYR A 79 25.50 8.16 -2.07
C TYR A 79 24.87 7.59 -3.35
N ALA A 80 23.90 6.68 -3.22
CA ALA A 80 23.20 6.08 -4.34
C ALA A 80 22.42 7.12 -5.17
N GLU A 81 21.85 8.14 -4.52
CA GLU A 81 21.21 9.25 -5.23
C GLU A 81 22.20 10.07 -6.06
N ALA A 82 23.40 10.31 -5.51
CA ALA A 82 24.44 11.08 -6.19
C ALA A 82 25.13 10.31 -7.33
N SER A 83 25.27 8.98 -7.21
CA SER A 83 26.01 8.15 -8.16
C SER A 83 25.15 7.60 -9.32
N GLU A 84 23.96 7.09 -9.00
CA GLU A 84 23.14 6.35 -9.99
C GLU A 84 21.74 6.96 -10.18
N GLY A 85 21.30 7.82 -9.25
CA GLY A 85 19.93 8.28 -9.14
C GLY A 85 19.01 7.23 -8.47
N ILE A 86 18.13 7.66 -7.59
CA ILE A 86 17.11 6.80 -6.96
C ILE A 86 15.75 7.40 -7.28
N GLY A 87 14.77 6.54 -7.61
CA GLY A 87 13.38 6.98 -7.78
C GLY A 87 12.81 7.59 -6.49
N ASP A 88 12.12 8.74 -6.58
CA ASP A 88 11.57 9.46 -5.42
C ASP A 88 10.69 8.58 -4.53
N SER A 89 9.91 7.67 -5.12
CA SER A 89 9.04 6.74 -4.38
C SER A 89 9.84 5.75 -3.53
N GLU A 90 10.92 5.22 -4.08
CA GLU A 90 11.78 4.24 -3.40
C GLU A 90 12.60 4.91 -2.31
N LYS A 91 13.14 6.09 -2.58
CA LYS A 91 13.83 6.93 -1.60
C LYS A 91 12.93 7.25 -0.40
N LYS A 92 11.68 7.68 -0.64
CA LYS A 92 10.73 7.96 0.45
C LYS A 92 10.47 6.74 1.34
N LYS A 93 10.27 5.55 0.75
CA LYS A 93 10.08 4.31 1.51
C LYS A 93 11.30 3.97 2.37
N ALA A 94 12.50 4.10 1.81
CA ALA A 94 13.74 3.83 2.52
C ALA A 94 13.98 4.83 3.66
N MET A 95 13.69 6.12 3.45
CA MET A 95 13.85 7.17 4.47
C MET A 95 12.95 6.96 5.69
N VAL A 96 11.71 6.47 5.52
CA VAL A 96 10.83 6.13 6.65
C VAL A 96 11.48 5.11 7.57
N VAL A 97 12.13 4.09 7.01
CA VAL A 97 12.85 3.07 7.80
C VAL A 97 14.07 3.69 8.50
N VAL A 98 14.82 4.52 7.78
CA VAL A 98 15.98 5.24 8.33
C VAL A 98 15.58 6.11 9.52
N ASP A 99 14.51 6.90 9.41
CA ASP A 99 14.04 7.77 10.48
C ASP A 99 13.60 6.98 11.72
N ARG A 100 12.93 5.84 11.51
CA ARG A 100 12.58 4.92 12.60
C ARG A 100 13.81 4.38 13.31
N LEU A 101 14.82 3.91 12.57
CA LEU A 101 16.06 3.37 13.14
C LEU A 101 16.87 4.47 13.84
N ALA A 102 16.84 5.69 13.33
CA ALA A 102 17.53 6.83 13.93
C ALA A 102 16.81 7.44 15.16
N GLY A 103 15.61 6.91 15.52
CA GLY A 103 14.80 7.45 16.62
C GLY A 103 14.28 8.86 16.34
N ARG A 104 14.29 9.29 15.08
CA ARG A 104 13.77 10.60 14.68
C ARG A 104 12.26 10.50 14.53
N SER A 105 11.49 11.11 15.42
CA SER A 105 10.06 11.31 15.26
C SER A 105 9.86 12.31 14.10
N SER A 106 9.42 11.83 12.95
CA SER A 106 9.15 12.71 11.81
C SER A 106 7.88 13.52 12.04
N ALA A 107 8.04 14.76 12.49
CA ALA A 107 7.05 15.79 12.22
C ALA A 107 7.19 16.19 10.74
N THR A 108 6.52 15.50 9.82
CA THR A 108 6.60 15.76 8.39
C THR A 108 5.19 15.72 7.75
N PRO A 109 4.94 16.46 6.65
CA PRO A 109 3.63 16.58 6.06
C PRO A 109 3.08 15.20 5.68
N ALA A 110 1.77 15.01 5.89
CA ALA A 110 1.03 13.77 5.84
C ALA A 110 1.61 12.73 4.84
N PRO A 111 2.15 11.62 5.32
CA PRO A 111 2.60 10.56 4.43
C PRO A 111 1.38 9.93 3.77
N VAL A 112 1.53 9.53 2.52
CA VAL A 112 0.67 8.50 1.94
C VAL A 112 0.57 7.40 2.99
N SER A 113 -0.59 7.25 3.63
CA SER A 113 -0.79 6.33 4.75
C SER A 113 -0.26 4.96 4.36
N SER A 114 0.66 4.42 5.14
CA SER A 114 1.13 3.06 4.94
C SER A 114 -0.07 2.13 5.09
N GLU A 115 -0.04 0.96 4.47
CA GLU A 115 -1.07 -0.07 4.69
C GLU A 115 -1.31 -0.29 6.20
N TYR A 116 -0.26 -0.22 7.01
CA TYR A 116 -0.33 -0.34 8.46
C TYR A 116 -1.06 0.83 9.13
N ASP A 117 -0.82 2.08 8.69
CA ASP A 117 -1.51 3.27 9.21
C ASP A 117 -2.98 3.28 8.79
N PHE A 118 -3.25 2.74 7.58
CA PHE A 118 -4.61 2.54 7.10
C PHE A 118 -5.35 1.50 7.96
N LEU A 119 -4.69 0.38 8.29
CA LEU A 119 -5.24 -0.69 9.11
C LEU A 119 -5.39 -0.30 10.59
N ALA A 120 -4.55 0.61 11.09
CA ALA A 120 -4.62 1.11 12.45
C ALA A 120 -5.74 2.15 12.67
N LYS A 121 -6.33 2.68 11.59
CA LYS A 121 -7.47 3.59 11.70
C LYS A 121 -8.74 2.80 12.01
N GLU A 122 -9.22 2.91 13.23
CA GLU A 122 -10.52 2.37 13.61
C GLU A 122 -11.64 3.22 12.97
N TYR A 123 -12.31 2.66 11.99
CA TYR A 123 -13.58 3.17 11.49
C TYR A 123 -14.70 2.58 12.39
N SER A 124 -14.86 3.15 13.56
CA SER A 124 -15.69 2.57 14.64
C SER A 124 -17.18 2.45 14.31
N HIS A 125 -17.68 3.18 13.31
CA HIS A 125 -19.08 3.05 12.85
C HIS A 125 -19.21 3.35 11.36
N THR A 126 -19.75 2.40 10.61
CA THR A 126 -20.15 2.57 9.21
C THR A 126 -21.40 3.46 9.17
N ASN A 127 -21.24 4.76 9.07
CA ASN A 127 -22.36 5.69 9.08
C ASN A 127 -22.90 5.89 7.66
N LEU A 128 -23.94 5.13 7.31
CA LEU A 128 -24.58 5.21 5.99
C LEU A 128 -25.49 6.45 5.83
N VAL A 129 -25.93 7.06 6.91
CA VAL A 129 -26.83 8.24 6.88
C VAL A 129 -26.24 9.39 6.08
N ARG A 130 -24.92 9.56 6.13
CA ARG A 130 -24.23 10.64 5.40
C ARG A 130 -24.08 10.39 3.91
N LEU A 131 -24.35 9.20 3.41
CA LEU A 131 -24.23 8.88 1.98
C LEU A 131 -25.41 9.40 1.16
N ASN A 132 -26.50 9.85 1.84
CA ASN A 132 -27.71 10.33 1.20
C ASN A 132 -28.26 9.36 0.13
N ILE A 133 -28.21 8.06 0.42
CA ILE A 133 -28.75 6.98 -0.43
C ILE A 133 -30.25 6.80 -0.15
N ASP A 134 -30.99 6.34 -1.14
CA ASP A 134 -32.42 6.07 -0.96
C ASP A 134 -32.68 4.90 0.00
N ALA A 135 -33.86 4.85 0.61
CA ALA A 135 -34.16 3.87 1.63
C ALA A 135 -34.11 2.41 1.15
N PRO A 136 -34.58 2.03 -0.06
CA PRO A 136 -34.44 0.67 -0.55
C PRO A 136 -32.97 0.26 -0.73
N PHE A 137 -32.12 1.13 -1.26
CA PHE A 137 -30.73 0.84 -1.44
C PHE A 137 -29.98 0.79 -0.10
N GLN A 138 -30.33 1.68 0.85
CA GLN A 138 -29.76 1.65 2.20
C GLN A 138 -30.03 0.30 2.89
N GLN A 139 -31.24 -0.24 2.81
CA GLN A 139 -31.56 -1.56 3.36
C GLN A 139 -30.69 -2.67 2.79
N VAL A 140 -30.42 -2.64 1.48
CA VAL A 140 -29.53 -3.62 0.83
C VAL A 140 -28.11 -3.48 1.36
N ILE A 141 -27.59 -2.26 1.50
CA ILE A 141 -26.24 -2.03 2.04
C ILE A 141 -26.11 -2.48 3.49
N GLU A 142 -27.12 -2.16 4.33
CA GLU A 142 -27.17 -2.61 5.73
C GLU A 142 -27.15 -4.14 5.84
N GLN A 143 -27.96 -4.84 5.03
CA GLN A 143 -27.97 -6.28 4.98
C GLN A 143 -26.59 -6.84 4.58
N ARG A 144 -25.94 -6.28 3.57
CA ARG A 144 -24.59 -6.70 3.16
C ARG A 144 -23.55 -6.50 4.25
N ILE A 145 -23.60 -5.40 4.98
CA ILE A 145 -22.73 -5.16 6.14
C ILE A 145 -22.94 -6.23 7.21
N ILE A 146 -24.19 -6.59 7.49
CA ILE A 146 -24.51 -7.67 8.44
C ILE A 146 -23.92 -9.01 7.95
N GLU A 147 -24.02 -9.32 6.67
CA GLU A 147 -23.47 -10.53 6.08
C GLU A 147 -21.94 -10.54 6.09
N ILE A 148 -21.30 -9.41 5.84
CA ILE A 148 -19.84 -9.24 5.98
C ILE A 148 -19.41 -9.57 7.42
N HIS A 149 -20.08 -9.02 8.42
CA HIS A 149 -19.77 -9.30 9.82
C HIS A 149 -19.95 -10.78 10.20
N LYS A 150 -21.02 -11.43 9.68
CA LYS A 150 -21.23 -12.88 9.87
C LYS A 150 -20.11 -13.69 9.23
N SER A 151 -19.73 -13.32 8.02
CA SER A 151 -18.67 -13.99 7.25
C SER A 151 -17.29 -13.81 7.89
N LEU A 152 -17.00 -12.63 8.46
CA LEU A 152 -15.78 -12.38 9.25
C LEU A 152 -15.71 -13.26 10.48
N LYS A 153 -16.83 -13.42 11.21
CA LYS A 153 -16.91 -14.29 12.40
C LYS A 153 -16.77 -15.78 12.05
N ALA A 154 -17.17 -16.16 10.84
CA ALA A 154 -17.10 -17.54 10.36
C ALA A 154 -15.79 -17.85 9.59
N ASP A 155 -14.81 -16.92 9.60
CA ASP A 155 -13.55 -17.01 8.83
C ASP A 155 -13.75 -17.31 7.32
N ALA A 156 -14.91 -16.90 6.77
CA ALA A 156 -15.27 -17.08 5.36
C ALA A 156 -14.65 -15.96 4.50
N ALA A 157 -13.32 -15.97 4.36
CA ALA A 157 -12.55 -14.89 3.74
C ALA A 157 -13.00 -14.52 2.32
N LEU A 158 -13.26 -15.50 1.46
CA LEU A 158 -13.77 -15.29 0.10
C LEU A 158 -15.12 -14.55 0.09
N ALA A 159 -16.04 -14.94 0.97
CA ALA A 159 -17.35 -14.29 1.06
C ALA A 159 -17.22 -12.83 1.47
N VAL A 160 -16.36 -12.53 2.44
CA VAL A 160 -16.06 -11.14 2.85
C VAL A 160 -15.54 -10.33 1.68
N ILE A 161 -14.55 -10.82 0.94
CA ILE A 161 -13.95 -10.13 -0.19
C ILE A 161 -14.99 -9.82 -1.27
N PHE A 162 -15.83 -10.78 -1.62
CA PHE A 162 -16.86 -10.59 -2.64
C PHE A 162 -17.95 -9.61 -2.20
N LEU A 163 -18.40 -9.72 -0.96
CA LEU A 163 -19.38 -8.79 -0.40
C LEU A 163 -18.81 -7.37 -0.32
N CYS A 164 -17.59 -7.20 0.15
CA CYS A 164 -16.94 -5.88 0.21
C CYS A 164 -16.78 -5.27 -1.19
N GLY A 165 -16.28 -6.04 -2.15
CA GLY A 165 -16.08 -5.56 -3.51
C GLY A 165 -17.38 -5.17 -4.21
N SER A 166 -18.43 -6.01 -4.12
CA SER A 166 -19.73 -5.71 -4.72
C SER A 166 -20.47 -4.57 -4.02
N THR A 167 -20.27 -4.39 -2.72
CA THR A 167 -20.84 -3.27 -1.97
C THR A 167 -20.16 -1.96 -2.36
N LEU A 168 -18.82 -1.96 -2.48
CA LEU A 168 -18.07 -0.80 -2.98
C LEU A 168 -18.51 -0.40 -4.39
N GLU A 169 -18.67 -1.37 -5.29
CA GLU A 169 -19.14 -1.11 -6.65
C GLU A 169 -20.53 -0.45 -6.67
N GLY A 170 -21.47 -0.96 -5.88
CA GLY A 170 -22.81 -0.39 -5.77
C GLY A 170 -22.81 1.04 -5.22
N LEU A 171 -22.01 1.32 -4.18
CA LEU A 171 -21.89 2.66 -3.60
C LEU A 171 -21.25 3.67 -4.56
N LEU A 172 -20.24 3.25 -5.31
CA LEU A 172 -19.61 4.12 -6.32
C LEU A 172 -20.52 4.36 -7.53
N LEU A 173 -21.31 3.38 -7.91
CA LEU A 173 -22.32 3.52 -8.97
C LEU A 173 -23.44 4.51 -8.57
N ASP A 174 -23.92 4.43 -7.33
CA ASP A 174 -24.85 5.40 -6.77
C ASP A 174 -24.26 6.81 -6.74
N ALA A 175 -23.01 6.93 -6.27
CA ALA A 175 -22.30 8.21 -6.26
C ALA A 175 -22.12 8.79 -7.67
N ALA A 176 -21.80 7.95 -8.67
CA ALA A 176 -21.70 8.35 -10.08
C ALA A 176 -23.04 8.84 -10.63
N THR A 177 -24.13 8.16 -10.29
CA THR A 177 -25.47 8.54 -10.72
C THR A 177 -25.90 9.90 -10.16
N LYS A 178 -25.59 10.15 -8.88
CA LYS A 178 -25.86 11.42 -8.20
C LYS A 178 -24.97 12.58 -8.66
N ASN A 179 -23.77 12.28 -9.12
CA ASN A 179 -22.77 13.23 -9.61
C ASN A 179 -22.50 13.01 -11.11
N SER A 180 -23.55 12.82 -11.91
CA SER A 180 -23.43 12.38 -13.30
C SER A 180 -22.59 13.32 -14.17
N GLN A 181 -22.73 14.64 -14.01
CA GLN A 181 -21.99 15.62 -14.82
C GLN A 181 -20.47 15.53 -14.56
N PRO A 182 -19.93 15.69 -13.34
CA PRO A 182 -18.49 15.58 -13.11
C PRO A 182 -17.96 14.18 -13.45
N PHE A 183 -18.73 13.09 -13.23
CA PHE A 183 -18.28 11.75 -13.61
C PHE A 183 -18.13 11.59 -15.12
N ASN A 184 -19.11 12.04 -15.92
CA ASN A 184 -19.05 11.96 -17.38
C ASN A 184 -17.99 12.86 -18.01
N GLN A 185 -17.60 13.94 -17.34
CA GLN A 185 -16.58 14.89 -17.80
C GLN A 185 -15.16 14.54 -17.36
N ALA A 186 -15.00 13.59 -16.43
CA ALA A 186 -13.70 13.17 -15.93
C ALA A 186 -12.82 12.58 -17.06
N ASN A 187 -11.51 12.82 -16.98
CA ASN A 187 -10.56 12.26 -17.95
C ASN A 187 -10.54 10.75 -17.96
N SER A 188 -10.71 10.14 -16.78
CA SER A 188 -10.75 8.68 -16.57
C SER A 188 -12.10 8.05 -16.92
N ALA A 189 -13.11 8.84 -17.33
CA ALA A 189 -14.42 8.31 -17.71
C ALA A 189 -14.31 7.38 -18.93
N PRO A 190 -14.86 6.14 -18.87
CA PRO A 190 -14.83 5.25 -20.01
C PRO A 190 -15.70 5.79 -21.14
N LYS A 191 -15.14 5.81 -22.35
CA LYS A 191 -15.78 6.35 -23.56
C LYS A 191 -16.18 5.23 -24.52
N ASP A 192 -17.25 5.47 -25.26
CA ASP A 192 -17.66 4.65 -26.38
C ASP A 192 -16.81 4.94 -27.64
N LYS A 193 -17.09 4.25 -28.74
CA LYS A 193 -16.39 4.44 -30.02
C LYS A 193 -16.60 5.82 -30.64
N SER A 194 -17.62 6.55 -30.21
CA SER A 194 -17.95 7.91 -30.67
C SER A 194 -17.35 8.99 -29.77
N GLY A 195 -16.62 8.61 -28.72
CA GLY A 195 -16.00 9.52 -27.75
C GLY A 195 -16.93 10.02 -26.64
N ASN A 196 -18.16 9.55 -26.56
CA ASN A 196 -19.09 9.87 -25.48
C ASN A 196 -18.86 8.99 -24.26
N ALA A 197 -19.15 9.52 -23.06
CA ALA A 197 -19.10 8.72 -21.83
C ALA A 197 -20.11 7.56 -21.95
N LYS A 198 -19.67 6.37 -21.58
CA LYS A 198 -20.55 5.17 -21.52
C LYS A 198 -21.62 5.33 -20.44
N GLN A 199 -22.69 4.58 -20.55
CA GLN A 199 -23.71 4.50 -19.50
C GLN A 199 -23.10 3.91 -18.20
N PHE A 200 -23.48 4.40 -17.04
CA PHE A 200 -22.87 4.00 -15.76
C PHE A 200 -22.94 2.51 -15.47
N HIS A 201 -23.98 1.80 -15.93
CA HIS A 201 -24.09 0.36 -15.76
C HIS A 201 -23.08 -0.45 -16.59
N GLU A 202 -22.41 0.18 -17.56
CA GLU A 202 -21.32 -0.42 -18.33
C GLU A 202 -19.94 -0.12 -17.73
N TRP A 203 -19.89 0.71 -16.66
CA TRP A 203 -18.62 1.05 -16.04
C TRP A 203 -18.12 -0.10 -15.17
N THR A 204 -16.84 -0.36 -15.27
CA THR A 204 -16.19 -1.33 -14.37
C THR A 204 -15.92 -0.69 -13.02
N LEU A 205 -15.76 -1.52 -11.98
CA LEU A 205 -15.32 -1.03 -10.66
C LEU A 205 -14.01 -0.24 -10.75
N ASP A 206 -13.10 -0.64 -11.65
CA ASP A 206 -11.86 0.09 -11.92
C ASP A 206 -12.10 1.53 -12.38
N SER A 207 -12.99 1.70 -13.35
CA SER A 207 -13.36 3.02 -13.86
C SER A 207 -14.04 3.86 -12.79
N LEU A 208 -14.96 3.27 -12.02
CA LEU A 208 -15.65 3.95 -10.92
C LEU A 208 -14.68 4.46 -9.85
N ILE A 209 -13.69 3.65 -9.44
CA ILE A 209 -12.66 4.05 -8.47
C ILE A 209 -11.82 5.20 -9.01
N ASN A 210 -11.36 5.11 -10.26
CA ASN A 210 -10.50 6.14 -10.86
C ASN A 210 -11.22 7.48 -10.96
N VAL A 211 -12.45 7.48 -11.47
CA VAL A 211 -13.25 8.70 -11.61
C VAL A 211 -13.66 9.26 -10.26
N ALA A 212 -14.09 8.43 -9.31
CA ALA A 212 -14.44 8.89 -7.96
C ALA A 212 -13.26 9.60 -7.27
N HIS A 213 -12.03 9.14 -7.52
CA HIS A 213 -10.85 9.86 -7.06
C HIS A 213 -10.61 11.16 -7.83
N GLU A 214 -10.73 11.15 -9.15
CA GLU A 214 -10.53 12.35 -9.99
C GLU A 214 -11.48 13.48 -9.62
N VAL A 215 -12.74 13.17 -9.31
CA VAL A 215 -13.76 14.13 -8.87
C VAL A 215 -13.70 14.44 -7.37
N GLY A 216 -12.73 13.92 -6.64
CA GLY A 216 -12.47 14.26 -5.24
C GLY A 216 -13.35 13.54 -4.20
N LEU A 217 -14.10 12.51 -4.60
CA LEU A 217 -14.91 11.69 -3.67
C LEU A 217 -14.10 10.63 -2.94
N LEU A 218 -13.00 10.16 -3.52
CA LEU A 218 -12.06 9.25 -2.89
C LEU A 218 -10.68 9.88 -2.76
N SER A 219 -10.07 9.78 -1.59
CA SER A 219 -8.66 10.17 -1.39
C SER A 219 -7.71 9.17 -2.08
N LEU A 220 -6.46 9.58 -2.32
CA LEU A 220 -5.49 8.77 -3.06
C LEU A 220 -5.18 7.44 -2.36
N ASP A 221 -5.11 7.41 -1.04
CA ASP A 221 -4.90 6.20 -0.25
C ASP A 221 -6.07 5.22 -0.43
N ILE A 222 -7.31 5.72 -0.31
CA ILE A 222 -8.51 4.88 -0.50
C ILE A 222 -8.59 4.36 -1.94
N LYS A 223 -8.29 5.19 -2.94
CA LYS A 223 -8.20 4.74 -4.34
C LYS A 223 -7.26 3.54 -4.48
N LYS A 224 -6.04 3.63 -3.95
CA LYS A 224 -5.03 2.56 -4.05
C LYS A 224 -5.50 1.26 -3.41
N HIS A 225 -6.05 1.35 -2.19
CA HIS A 225 -6.57 0.18 -1.49
C HIS A 225 -7.84 -0.39 -2.13
N SER A 226 -8.69 0.46 -2.72
CA SER A 226 -9.86 0.02 -3.49
C SER A 226 -9.49 -0.78 -4.74
N HIS A 227 -8.38 -0.44 -5.41
CA HIS A 227 -7.86 -1.25 -6.52
C HIS A 227 -7.41 -2.64 -6.04
N SER A 228 -6.76 -2.74 -4.88
CA SER A 228 -6.41 -4.04 -4.28
C SER A 228 -7.66 -4.87 -3.97
N LEU A 229 -8.70 -4.25 -3.38
CA LEU A 229 -9.98 -4.92 -3.14
C LEU A 229 -10.63 -5.39 -4.44
N LYS A 230 -10.64 -4.57 -5.49
CA LYS A 230 -11.13 -4.94 -6.84
C LYS A 230 -10.37 -6.16 -7.37
N ASP A 231 -9.04 -6.20 -7.24
CA ASP A 231 -8.23 -7.30 -7.73
C ASP A 231 -8.55 -8.60 -6.99
N PHE A 232 -8.71 -8.57 -5.68
CA PHE A 232 -9.15 -9.72 -4.88
C PHE A 232 -10.58 -10.17 -5.25
N ARG A 233 -11.50 -9.23 -5.50
CA ARG A 233 -12.87 -9.55 -5.91
C ARG A 233 -12.92 -10.30 -7.25
N ASN A 234 -11.96 -10.09 -8.14
CA ASN A 234 -11.90 -10.80 -9.43
C ASN A 234 -11.68 -12.31 -9.28
N TYR A 235 -11.22 -12.79 -8.10
CA TYR A 235 -11.13 -14.22 -7.79
C TYR A 235 -12.49 -14.90 -7.54
N ILE A 236 -13.62 -14.20 -7.78
CA ILE A 236 -14.95 -14.84 -7.89
C ILE A 236 -14.98 -15.94 -8.97
N HIS A 237 -14.05 -15.87 -9.94
CA HIS A 237 -13.89 -16.90 -10.97
C HIS A 237 -12.92 -17.99 -10.46
N PRO A 238 -13.41 -19.21 -10.14
CA PRO A 238 -12.58 -20.27 -9.54
C PRO A 238 -11.37 -20.65 -10.39
N ARG A 239 -11.51 -20.58 -11.73
CA ARG A 239 -10.40 -20.84 -12.65
C ARG A 239 -9.26 -19.85 -12.49
N GLN A 240 -9.57 -18.57 -12.36
CA GLN A 240 -8.57 -17.51 -12.15
C GLN A 240 -7.90 -17.67 -10.77
N GLN A 241 -8.69 -17.97 -9.75
CA GLN A 241 -8.18 -18.26 -8.41
C GLN A 241 -7.19 -19.44 -8.43
N ALA A 242 -7.53 -20.53 -9.12
CA ALA A 242 -6.69 -21.71 -9.26
C ALA A 242 -5.37 -21.41 -10.00
N VAL A 243 -5.44 -20.68 -11.13
CA VAL A 243 -4.26 -20.32 -11.93
C VAL A 243 -3.28 -19.46 -11.15
N GLN A 244 -3.78 -18.54 -10.34
CA GLN A 244 -2.95 -17.64 -9.54
C GLN A 244 -2.61 -18.19 -8.15
N ASN A 245 -3.08 -19.40 -7.82
CA ASN A 245 -2.91 -20.04 -6.50
C ASN A 245 -3.29 -19.11 -5.33
N PHE A 246 -4.33 -18.30 -5.51
CA PHE A 246 -4.77 -17.32 -4.52
C PHE A 246 -5.55 -18.03 -3.40
N LYS A 247 -5.06 -17.88 -2.18
CA LYS A 247 -5.67 -18.43 -0.96
C LYS A 247 -5.92 -17.29 0.02
N PRO A 248 -7.09 -16.63 -0.05
CA PRO A 248 -7.41 -15.56 0.88
C PRO A 248 -7.54 -16.11 2.30
N ASP A 249 -7.01 -15.36 3.24
CA ASP A 249 -7.07 -15.65 4.66
C ASP A 249 -7.91 -14.60 5.42
N ALA A 250 -8.06 -14.79 6.72
CA ALA A 250 -8.77 -13.86 7.60
C ALA A 250 -8.14 -12.47 7.61
N HIS A 251 -6.82 -12.35 7.37
CA HIS A 251 -6.13 -11.08 7.31
C HIS A 251 -6.53 -10.30 6.05
N THR A 252 -6.49 -10.94 4.89
CA THR A 252 -6.97 -10.37 3.62
C THR A 252 -8.43 -9.91 3.72
N ALA A 253 -9.28 -10.72 4.35
CA ALA A 253 -10.69 -10.37 4.57
C ALA A 253 -10.86 -9.09 5.41
N ARG A 254 -10.10 -8.96 6.50
CA ARG A 254 -10.12 -7.75 7.36
C ARG A 254 -9.64 -6.51 6.62
N ILE A 255 -8.61 -6.62 5.81
CA ILE A 255 -8.13 -5.52 4.95
C ILE A 255 -9.25 -5.06 4.01
N CYS A 256 -9.91 -6.00 3.31
CA CYS A 256 -11.02 -5.67 2.40
C CYS A 256 -12.17 -4.96 3.12
N TRP A 257 -12.51 -5.39 4.34
CA TRP A 257 -13.53 -4.74 5.16
C TRP A 257 -13.14 -3.31 5.55
N GLN A 258 -11.90 -3.09 5.97
CA GLN A 258 -11.39 -1.75 6.31
C GLN A 258 -11.37 -0.81 5.10
N VAL A 259 -11.02 -1.32 3.92
CA VAL A 259 -11.07 -0.55 2.66
C VAL A 259 -12.50 -0.08 2.38
N LEU A 260 -13.49 -0.97 2.52
CA LEU A 260 -14.90 -0.61 2.33
C LEU A 260 -15.36 0.45 3.34
N GLN A 261 -15.03 0.28 4.63
CA GLN A 261 -15.36 1.27 5.66
C GLN A 261 -14.76 2.64 5.36
N ALA A 262 -13.49 2.66 4.94
CA ALA A 262 -12.79 3.89 4.57
C ALA A 262 -13.42 4.58 3.34
N ALA A 263 -13.83 3.79 2.34
CA ALA A 263 -14.53 4.32 1.17
C ALA A 263 -15.89 4.92 1.55
N ILE A 264 -16.67 4.25 2.42
CA ILE A 264 -17.93 4.77 2.96
C ILE A 264 -17.70 6.11 3.69
N ALA A 265 -16.66 6.20 4.52
CA ALA A 265 -16.33 7.43 5.24
C ALA A 265 -15.95 8.58 4.27
N ASN A 266 -15.20 8.30 3.19
CA ASN A 266 -14.89 9.29 2.16
C ASN A 266 -16.14 9.76 1.43
N LEU A 267 -16.95 8.83 0.92
CA LEU A 267 -18.20 9.14 0.20
C LEU A 267 -19.18 9.93 1.07
N GLY A 268 -19.21 9.69 2.39
CA GLY A 268 -20.00 10.44 3.37
C GLY A 268 -19.39 11.78 3.78
N GLY A 269 -18.30 12.23 3.15
CA GLY A 269 -17.66 13.52 3.46
C GLY A 269 -17.02 13.60 4.85
N GLN A 270 -16.78 12.47 5.50
CA GLN A 270 -16.18 12.41 6.83
C GLN A 270 -14.67 12.58 6.83
N ARG A 271 -14.09 12.64 5.63
CA ARG A 271 -12.64 12.76 5.41
C ARG A 271 -12.38 13.72 4.25
N LYS A 272 -11.86 14.88 4.56
CA LYS A 272 -11.25 15.78 3.58
C LYS A 272 -9.73 15.69 3.67
#